data_f8aeff6fe3b8361ec6bd4c3cf3b931e0
#
_entry.id   f8aeff6fe3b8361ec6bd4c3cf3b931e0
#
_cell.length_a   1.000
_cell.length_b   1.000
_cell.length_c   1.000
_cell.angle_alpha   90.00
_cell.angle_beta   90.00
_cell.angle_gamma   90.00
#
_symmetry.space_group_name_H-M   'P 1'
#
loop_
_entity.id
_entity.type
_entity.pdbx_description
1 polymer ?
#
loop_
_entity_poly.entity_id
_entity_poly.type
_entity_poly.pdbx_seq_one_letter_code
_entity_poly.pdbx_strand_id
1 'polypeptide(L)'
;SLVGSEMCIRDRTDSVAIRDEAQYYKGLNEGMLDGDAYIPAETDVSIRPSWFYHAEEDSRVKSVRELWDIYCTSVGRNSVLLLNFPPDRRGLIHSTDSLHAALLKQGIDETFSTNLLRGAKVKATNVRGAKYSPEKMLDNEKNTYFAGKDGEVKADIIFTLPKTIEFDCLMIEEVIELGHRTTKWSVEYTVDGKNWI
;
A
#
# COMPACT_ATOMS: atom_id res chain seq x y z
N SER A 1 -6.23 4.97 -9.06
CA SER A 1 -6.04 5.92 -7.96
C SER A 1 -5.70 5.15 -6.71
N LEU A 2 -4.46 5.22 -6.25
CA LEU A 2 -4.06 4.75 -4.94
C LEU A 2 -4.66 5.70 -3.91
N VAL A 3 -5.72 5.30 -3.26
CA VAL A 3 -6.20 5.94 -2.05
C VAL A 3 -5.56 5.17 -0.91
N GLY A 4 -4.45 5.66 -0.38
CA GLY A 4 -3.94 5.19 0.90
C GLY A 4 -4.94 5.61 1.96
N SER A 5 -5.64 4.64 2.56
CA SER A 5 -6.48 4.91 3.72
C SER A 5 -5.62 4.85 4.97
N GLU A 6 -5.01 5.96 5.33
CA GLU A 6 -4.49 6.14 6.68
C GLU A 6 -5.66 6.55 7.58
N MET A 7 -5.98 5.71 8.54
CA MET A 7 -6.95 6.05 9.55
C MET A 7 -6.25 6.59 10.79
N CYS A 8 -6.25 7.91 10.97
CA CYS A 8 -6.10 8.48 12.30
C CYS A 8 -7.47 8.43 12.98
N ILE A 9 -7.69 7.46 13.84
CA ILE A 9 -8.87 7.41 14.69
C ILE A 9 -8.48 7.99 16.05
N ARG A 10 -9.23 8.99 16.49
CA ARG A 10 -9.15 9.46 17.87
C ARG A 10 -9.69 8.34 18.76
N ASP A 11 -8.85 7.81 19.64
CA ASP A 11 -9.30 6.88 20.66
C ASP A 11 -10.26 7.63 21.61
N ARG A 12 -11.56 7.49 21.36
CA ARG A 12 -12.60 7.90 22.28
C ARG A 12 -13.15 6.64 22.92
N THR A 13 -12.92 6.51 24.19
CA THR A 13 -13.60 5.57 25.07
C THR A 13 -15.12 5.79 25.18
N ASP A 14 -15.63 6.84 24.55
CA ASP A 14 -17.06 7.11 24.47
C ASP A 14 -17.64 6.39 23.25
N SER A 15 -18.62 5.54 23.49
CA SER A 15 -19.42 4.89 22.45
C SER A 15 -20.02 5.96 21.52
N VAL A 16 -19.36 6.21 20.38
CA VAL A 16 -19.92 7.03 19.32
C VAL A 16 -21.08 6.24 18.74
N ALA A 17 -22.30 6.68 19.03
CA ALA A 17 -23.47 6.19 18.34
C ALA A 17 -23.27 6.52 16.86
N ILE A 18 -23.01 5.49 16.04
CA ILE A 18 -22.88 5.61 14.59
C ILE A 18 -24.25 6.04 14.07
N ARG A 19 -24.40 7.34 13.81
CA ARG A 19 -25.66 7.93 13.35
C ARG A 19 -25.81 7.91 11.83
N ASP A 20 -24.68 7.71 11.11
CA ASP A 20 -24.66 7.69 9.65
C ASP A 20 -23.59 6.68 9.20
N GLU A 21 -24.06 5.59 8.60
CA GLU A 21 -23.23 4.51 8.09
C GLU A 21 -22.28 4.99 6.97
N ALA A 22 -22.75 5.88 6.10
CA ALA A 22 -21.96 6.44 5.01
C ALA A 22 -20.80 7.32 5.54
N GLN A 23 -21.05 8.12 6.59
CA GLN A 23 -20.01 8.93 7.24
C GLN A 23 -19.00 8.06 8.00
N TYR A 24 -19.45 6.95 8.59
CA TYR A 24 -18.57 5.97 9.23
C TYR A 24 -17.60 5.35 8.22
N TYR A 25 -18.11 4.81 7.10
CA TYR A 25 -17.25 4.22 6.06
C TYR A 25 -16.32 5.26 5.41
N LYS A 26 -16.76 6.51 5.26
CA LYS A 26 -15.90 7.58 4.79
C LYS A 26 -14.73 7.82 5.75
N GLY A 27 -14.98 7.92 7.05
CA GLY A 27 -13.95 8.05 8.08
C GLY A 27 -12.95 6.89 8.09
N LEU A 28 -13.44 5.65 7.88
CA LEU A 28 -12.58 4.47 7.77
C LEU A 28 -11.62 4.52 6.57
N ASN A 29 -12.00 5.17 5.48
CA ASN A 29 -11.21 5.23 4.26
C ASN A 29 -10.32 6.48 4.14
N GLU A 30 -10.68 7.57 4.80
CA GLU A 30 -10.01 8.88 4.64
C GLU A 30 -9.22 9.30 5.89
N GLY A 31 -9.51 8.69 7.05
CA GLY A 31 -8.97 9.12 8.33
C GLY A 31 -9.53 10.46 8.82
N MET A 32 -8.97 10.97 9.89
CA MET A 32 -9.36 12.24 10.53
C MET A 32 -8.16 13.17 10.61
N LEU A 33 -8.32 14.42 10.16
CA LEU A 33 -7.24 15.42 10.16
C LEU A 33 -6.74 15.78 11.57
N ASP A 34 -7.60 15.62 12.57
CA ASP A 34 -7.34 15.88 13.99
C ASP A 34 -7.15 14.60 14.80
N GLY A 35 -6.94 13.47 14.14
CA GLY A 35 -6.66 12.19 14.78
C GLY A 35 -5.28 12.21 15.47
N ASP A 36 -5.19 11.61 16.63
CA ASP A 36 -3.99 11.54 17.46
C ASP A 36 -3.35 10.14 17.50
N ALA A 37 -3.96 9.15 16.83
CA ALA A 37 -3.45 7.81 16.72
C ALA A 37 -3.68 7.23 15.31
N TYR A 38 -2.69 6.49 14.82
CA TYR A 38 -2.83 5.70 13.60
C TYR A 38 -3.38 4.31 13.94
N ILE A 39 -4.51 3.95 13.33
CA ILE A 39 -5.09 2.61 13.42
C ILE A 39 -5.24 2.07 11.99
N PRO A 40 -4.47 1.02 11.62
CA PRO A 40 -4.57 0.45 10.28
C PRO A 40 -5.97 -0.13 10.05
N ALA A 41 -6.53 0.10 8.86
CA ALA A 41 -7.74 -0.59 8.43
C ALA A 41 -7.44 -2.08 8.28
N GLU A 42 -8.40 -2.94 8.61
CA GLU A 42 -8.32 -4.37 8.37
C GLU A 42 -9.23 -4.76 7.20
N THR A 43 -8.69 -5.51 6.27
CA THR A 43 -9.42 -6.11 5.15
C THR A 43 -9.52 -7.61 5.40
N ASP A 44 -10.71 -8.08 5.72
CA ASP A 44 -10.98 -9.47 6.06
C ASP A 44 -11.61 -10.19 4.86
N VAL A 45 -10.94 -11.21 4.33
CA VAL A 45 -11.32 -11.91 3.09
C VAL A 45 -11.08 -13.40 3.23
N SER A 46 -12.02 -14.24 2.80
CA SER A 46 -11.78 -15.67 2.64
C SER A 46 -11.20 -15.98 1.27
N ILE A 47 -10.24 -16.92 1.19
CA ILE A 47 -9.71 -17.45 -0.07
C ILE A 47 -10.78 -18.20 -0.89
N ARG A 48 -11.84 -18.67 -0.24
CA ARG A 48 -12.99 -19.37 -0.80
C ARG A 48 -14.21 -18.45 -0.84
N PRO A 49 -15.30 -18.82 -1.56
CA PRO A 49 -16.57 -18.10 -1.49
C PRO A 49 -17.15 -18.03 -0.08
N SER A 50 -17.02 -19.11 0.70
CA SER A 50 -17.49 -19.22 2.08
C SER A 50 -16.35 -19.06 3.09
N TRP A 51 -16.71 -18.75 4.35
CA TRP A 51 -15.76 -18.67 5.48
C TRP A 51 -15.34 -20.04 6.02
N PHE A 52 -16.15 -21.05 5.79
CA PHE A 52 -15.90 -22.44 6.19
C PHE A 52 -15.62 -23.30 4.96
N TYR A 53 -14.99 -24.43 5.16
CA TYR A 53 -14.68 -25.38 4.10
C TYR A 53 -15.95 -26.08 3.58
N HIS A 54 -16.14 -26.05 2.26
CA HIS A 54 -17.12 -26.82 1.51
C HIS A 54 -16.44 -27.46 0.31
N ALA A 55 -16.53 -28.79 0.18
CA ALA A 55 -15.86 -29.52 -0.88
C ALA A 55 -16.30 -29.09 -2.30
N GLU A 56 -17.57 -28.71 -2.45
CA GLU A 56 -18.12 -28.17 -3.69
C GLU A 56 -17.51 -26.83 -4.13
N GLU A 57 -16.75 -26.18 -3.24
CA GLU A 57 -16.04 -24.93 -3.51
C GLU A 57 -14.58 -25.14 -3.94
N ASP A 58 -14.07 -26.38 -4.00
CA ASP A 58 -12.67 -26.65 -4.34
C ASP A 58 -12.25 -26.10 -5.72
N SER A 59 -13.21 -26.01 -6.66
CA SER A 59 -13.00 -25.40 -7.98
C SER A 59 -13.22 -23.89 -8.01
N ARG A 60 -13.63 -23.26 -6.89
CA ARG A 60 -13.96 -21.83 -6.79
C ARG A 60 -13.03 -21.07 -5.85
N VAL A 61 -11.89 -21.64 -5.51
CA VAL A 61 -10.83 -20.97 -4.77
C VAL A 61 -10.37 -19.75 -5.58
N LYS A 62 -10.25 -18.60 -4.95
CA LYS A 62 -9.77 -17.38 -5.61
C LYS A 62 -8.46 -17.63 -6.34
N SER A 63 -8.41 -17.23 -7.60
CA SER A 63 -7.22 -17.32 -8.43
C SER A 63 -6.09 -16.46 -7.86
N VAL A 64 -4.86 -16.76 -8.24
CA VAL A 64 -3.68 -15.96 -7.86
C VAL A 64 -3.84 -14.50 -8.29
N ARG A 65 -4.49 -14.25 -9.45
CA ARG A 65 -4.80 -12.88 -9.94
C ARG A 65 -5.75 -12.15 -9.00
N GLU A 66 -6.85 -12.78 -8.58
CA GLU A 66 -7.80 -12.17 -7.64
C GLU A 66 -7.13 -11.90 -6.29
N LEU A 67 -6.29 -12.82 -5.79
CA LEU A 67 -5.54 -12.63 -4.55
C LEU A 67 -4.52 -11.49 -4.67
N TRP A 68 -3.87 -11.34 -5.82
CA TRP A 68 -3.00 -10.21 -6.11
C TRP A 68 -3.75 -8.87 -6.11
N ASP A 69 -4.91 -8.82 -6.76
CA ASP A 69 -5.76 -7.62 -6.77
C ASP A 69 -6.23 -7.25 -5.35
N ILE A 70 -6.57 -8.25 -4.52
CA ILE A 70 -6.89 -8.05 -3.10
C ILE A 70 -5.67 -7.51 -2.34
N TYR A 71 -4.48 -8.09 -2.55
CA TYR A 71 -3.24 -7.60 -1.93
C TYR A 71 -2.97 -6.14 -2.30
N CYS A 72 -3.02 -5.79 -3.58
CA CYS A 72 -2.79 -4.43 -4.05
C CYS A 72 -3.84 -3.42 -3.52
N THR A 73 -5.08 -3.85 -3.34
CA THR A 73 -6.17 -2.98 -2.88
C THR A 73 -6.33 -2.93 -1.35
N SER A 74 -5.66 -3.81 -0.62
CA SER A 74 -5.60 -3.82 0.85
C SER A 74 -4.23 -3.37 1.36
N VAL A 75 -3.23 -4.24 1.33
CA VAL A 75 -1.86 -3.94 1.79
C VAL A 75 -1.23 -2.82 0.99
N GLY A 76 -1.42 -2.82 -0.35
CA GLY A 76 -0.97 -1.75 -1.23
C GLY A 76 -1.65 -0.39 -0.97
N ARG A 77 -2.67 -0.34 -0.12
CA ARG A 77 -3.34 0.87 0.35
C ARG A 77 -3.25 1.05 1.88
N ASN A 78 -2.21 0.46 2.46
CA ASN A 78 -1.89 0.59 3.88
C ASN A 78 -2.93 -0.05 4.84
N SER A 79 -3.65 -1.07 4.37
CA SER A 79 -4.54 -1.90 5.19
C SER A 79 -3.84 -3.19 5.62
N VAL A 80 -4.24 -3.76 6.74
CA VAL A 80 -3.86 -5.12 7.11
C VAL A 80 -4.77 -6.10 6.36
N LEU A 81 -4.20 -7.08 5.69
CA LEU A 81 -4.96 -8.16 5.06
C LEU A 81 -5.04 -9.38 5.98
N LEU A 82 -6.25 -9.71 6.43
CA LEU A 82 -6.57 -10.97 7.07
C LEU A 82 -7.17 -11.91 6.02
N LEU A 83 -6.38 -12.87 5.55
CA LEU A 83 -6.82 -13.85 4.55
C LEU A 83 -7.16 -15.17 5.24
N ASN A 84 -8.45 -15.52 5.24
CA ASN A 84 -8.95 -16.75 5.84
C ASN A 84 -8.68 -17.97 4.94
N PHE A 85 -8.13 -19.02 5.53
CA PHE A 85 -7.92 -20.35 4.94
C PHE A 85 -8.71 -21.38 5.76
N PRO A 86 -9.94 -21.75 5.35
CA PRO A 86 -10.72 -22.69 6.11
C PRO A 86 -10.11 -24.10 6.06
N PRO A 87 -9.89 -24.76 7.22
CA PRO A 87 -9.40 -26.13 7.23
C PRO A 87 -10.44 -27.10 6.69
N ASP A 88 -10.00 -28.09 5.93
CA ASP A 88 -10.85 -29.18 5.45
C ASP A 88 -11.23 -30.16 6.57
N ARG A 89 -12.01 -31.21 6.25
CA ARG A 89 -12.46 -32.19 7.24
C ARG A 89 -11.34 -32.99 7.91
N ARG A 90 -10.12 -32.93 7.39
CA ARG A 90 -8.92 -33.54 7.99
C ARG A 90 -8.21 -32.59 8.96
N GLY A 91 -8.69 -31.34 9.09
CA GLY A 91 -8.04 -30.29 9.86
C GLY A 91 -6.81 -29.68 9.15
N LEU A 92 -6.69 -29.84 7.84
CA LEU A 92 -5.59 -29.35 7.02
C LEU A 92 -6.08 -28.29 6.04
N ILE A 93 -5.18 -27.39 5.64
CA ILE A 93 -5.45 -26.48 4.51
C ILE A 93 -5.49 -27.32 3.23
N HIS A 94 -6.53 -27.11 2.41
CA HIS A 94 -6.66 -27.82 1.13
C HIS A 94 -5.51 -27.47 0.18
N SER A 95 -5.09 -28.45 -0.63
CA SER A 95 -3.91 -28.31 -1.51
C SER A 95 -4.00 -27.13 -2.50
N THR A 96 -5.20 -26.87 -3.04
CA THR A 96 -5.43 -25.73 -3.94
C THR A 96 -5.24 -24.40 -3.21
N ASP A 97 -5.76 -24.26 -2.01
CA ASP A 97 -5.64 -23.06 -1.18
C ASP A 97 -4.16 -22.79 -0.86
N SER A 98 -3.44 -23.84 -0.45
CA SER A 98 -2.00 -23.78 -0.16
C SER A 98 -1.18 -23.38 -1.40
N LEU A 99 -1.52 -23.95 -2.57
CA LEU A 99 -0.86 -23.63 -3.83
C LEU A 99 -1.06 -22.16 -4.21
N HIS A 100 -2.31 -21.66 -4.16
CA HIS A 100 -2.59 -20.28 -4.53
C HIS A 100 -1.96 -19.28 -3.55
N ALA A 101 -1.92 -19.61 -2.25
CA ALA A 101 -1.20 -18.81 -1.26
C ALA A 101 0.31 -18.75 -1.53
N ALA A 102 0.92 -19.89 -1.88
CA ALA A 102 2.34 -19.97 -2.21
C ALA A 102 2.68 -19.17 -3.48
N LEU A 103 1.84 -19.27 -4.51
CA LEU A 103 2.01 -18.52 -5.76
C LEU A 103 1.80 -17.01 -5.55
N LEU A 104 0.85 -16.59 -4.71
CA LEU A 104 0.71 -15.19 -4.33
C LEU A 104 1.98 -14.68 -3.64
N LYS A 105 2.47 -15.43 -2.65
CA LYS A 105 3.71 -15.08 -1.93
C LYS A 105 4.89 -14.97 -2.89
N GLN A 106 5.04 -15.91 -3.80
CA GLN A 106 6.08 -15.88 -4.82
C GLN A 106 5.98 -14.61 -5.67
N GLY A 107 4.78 -14.28 -6.17
CA GLY A 107 4.56 -13.07 -6.97
C GLY A 107 4.90 -11.78 -6.22
N ILE A 108 4.55 -11.71 -4.91
CA ILE A 108 4.92 -10.58 -4.05
C ILE A 108 6.45 -10.47 -3.93
N ASP A 109 7.12 -11.58 -3.63
CA ASP A 109 8.57 -11.60 -3.47
C ASP A 109 9.29 -11.21 -4.77
N GLU A 110 8.88 -11.74 -5.91
CA GLU A 110 9.46 -11.43 -7.21
C GLU A 110 9.28 -9.94 -7.56
N THR A 111 8.08 -9.37 -7.33
CA THR A 111 7.77 -7.97 -7.63
C THR A 111 8.62 -7.01 -6.79
N PHE A 112 8.79 -7.29 -5.49
CA PHE A 112 9.46 -6.37 -4.56
C PHE A 112 10.89 -6.78 -4.19
N SER A 113 11.44 -7.84 -4.78
CA SER A 113 12.81 -8.32 -4.50
C SER A 113 13.90 -7.32 -4.86
N THR A 114 13.66 -6.49 -5.88
CA THR A 114 14.66 -5.59 -6.43
C THR A 114 14.13 -4.18 -6.56
N ASN A 115 14.69 -3.25 -5.79
CA ASN A 115 14.42 -1.84 -5.98
C ASN A 115 15.21 -1.30 -7.17
N LEU A 116 14.53 -1.07 -8.30
CA LEU A 116 15.13 -0.58 -9.55
C LEU A 116 15.63 0.87 -9.46
N LEU A 117 15.19 1.64 -8.46
CA LEU A 117 15.70 2.99 -8.18
C LEU A 117 17.02 2.98 -7.42
N ARG A 118 17.53 1.80 -7.02
CA ARG A 118 18.82 1.70 -6.33
C ARG A 118 19.96 2.28 -7.18
N GLY A 119 20.65 3.28 -6.62
CA GLY A 119 21.71 4.00 -7.32
C GLY A 119 21.25 5.11 -8.26
N ALA A 120 19.95 5.40 -8.33
CA ALA A 120 19.45 6.57 -9.03
C ALA A 120 19.93 7.85 -8.34
N LYS A 121 20.16 8.89 -9.14
CA LYS A 121 20.30 10.25 -8.62
C LYS A 121 18.90 10.84 -8.49
N VAL A 122 18.62 11.46 -7.35
CA VAL A 122 17.31 12.05 -7.08
C VAL A 122 17.43 13.55 -6.83
N LYS A 123 16.49 14.33 -7.36
CA LYS A 123 16.33 15.75 -7.12
C LYS A 123 14.87 16.07 -6.85
N ALA A 124 14.63 17.07 -6.04
CA ALA A 124 13.29 17.61 -5.81
C ALA A 124 13.30 19.14 -5.94
N THR A 125 12.19 19.69 -6.44
CA THR A 125 12.04 21.15 -6.63
C THR A 125 11.88 21.90 -5.32
N ASN A 126 11.49 21.22 -4.26
CA ASN A 126 11.09 21.81 -3.01
C ASN A 126 11.56 20.92 -1.86
N VAL A 127 12.56 21.36 -1.11
CA VAL A 127 13.22 20.59 -0.05
C VAL A 127 13.28 21.44 1.22
N ARG A 128 12.80 20.90 2.36
CA ARG A 128 12.79 21.56 3.66
C ARG A 128 14.20 21.82 4.21
N GLY A 129 15.15 20.98 3.87
CA GLY A 129 16.55 21.07 4.28
C GLY A 129 17.29 19.76 4.20
N ALA A 130 18.57 19.75 4.48
CA ALA A 130 19.45 18.58 4.31
C ALA A 130 18.97 17.32 5.05
N LYS A 131 18.36 17.47 6.23
CA LYS A 131 17.79 16.35 7.00
C LYS A 131 16.67 15.63 6.22
N TYR A 132 15.96 16.35 5.35
CA TYR A 132 14.80 15.87 4.60
C TYR A 132 15.08 15.87 3.09
N SER A 133 16.32 15.64 2.71
CA SER A 133 16.74 15.63 1.32
C SER A 133 16.10 14.47 0.53
N PRO A 134 15.92 14.60 -0.80
CA PRO A 134 15.25 13.58 -1.59
C PRO A 134 15.97 12.22 -1.60
N GLU A 135 17.28 12.18 -1.31
CA GLU A 135 18.04 10.93 -1.17
C GLU A 135 17.50 10.04 -0.04
N LYS A 136 16.79 10.63 0.94
CA LYS A 136 16.15 9.92 2.05
C LYS A 136 15.04 8.96 1.60
N MET A 137 14.51 9.13 0.40
CA MET A 137 13.57 8.18 -0.20
C MET A 137 14.23 6.89 -0.70
N LEU A 138 15.56 6.85 -0.82
CA LEU A 138 16.31 5.75 -1.41
C LEU A 138 17.33 5.11 -0.46
N ASP A 139 17.44 5.59 0.77
CA ASP A 139 18.44 5.12 1.75
C ASP A 139 18.03 3.83 2.48
N ASN A 140 16.79 3.38 2.29
CA ASN A 140 16.21 2.19 2.92
C ASN A 140 16.12 2.26 4.45
N GLU A 141 16.10 3.48 5.00
CA GLU A 141 16.02 3.76 6.43
C GLU A 141 14.61 4.22 6.81
N LYS A 142 13.88 3.43 7.60
CA LYS A 142 12.47 3.71 7.96
C LYS A 142 12.25 5.02 8.73
N ASN A 143 13.29 5.53 9.40
CA ASN A 143 13.20 6.76 10.22
C ASN A 143 13.64 8.01 9.46
N THR A 144 13.95 7.90 8.18
CA THR A 144 14.34 9.03 7.34
C THR A 144 13.32 9.21 6.22
N TYR A 145 13.09 10.45 5.81
CA TYR A 145 12.11 10.75 4.77
C TYR A 145 12.41 12.07 4.07
N PHE A 146 11.88 12.20 2.89
CA PHE A 146 11.83 13.46 2.16
C PHE A 146 10.69 14.34 2.70
N ALA A 147 10.93 15.64 2.83
CA ALA A 147 9.87 16.61 3.07
C ALA A 147 10.09 17.89 2.27
N GLY A 148 9.01 18.41 1.70
CA GLY A 148 8.94 19.73 1.09
C GLY A 148 9.03 20.86 2.13
N LYS A 149 9.27 22.09 1.68
CA LYS A 149 9.26 23.30 2.54
C LYS A 149 7.90 23.51 3.15
N ASP A 150 7.89 24.08 4.34
CA ASP A 150 6.64 24.46 5.01
C ASP A 150 5.83 25.43 4.15
N GLY A 151 4.53 25.17 4.06
CA GLY A 151 3.62 25.97 3.26
C GLY A 151 3.57 25.61 1.77
N GLU A 152 4.50 24.78 1.27
CA GLU A 152 4.48 24.30 -0.10
C GLU A 152 3.64 23.02 -0.21
N VAL A 153 2.73 22.98 -1.16
CA VAL A 153 1.79 21.88 -1.35
C VAL A 153 2.10 21.02 -2.58
N LYS A 154 3.19 21.33 -3.29
CA LYS A 154 3.63 20.62 -4.48
C LYS A 154 5.14 20.42 -4.48
N ALA A 155 5.58 19.24 -4.90
CA ALA A 155 6.98 18.97 -5.22
C ALA A 155 7.05 18.07 -6.45
N ASP A 156 7.97 18.38 -7.35
CA ASP A 156 8.35 17.49 -8.44
C ASP A 156 9.62 16.75 -8.01
N ILE A 157 9.63 15.44 -8.16
CA ILE A 157 10.73 14.57 -7.76
C ILE A 157 11.23 13.86 -9.01
N ILE A 158 12.50 14.04 -9.34
CA ILE A 158 13.10 13.49 -10.54
C ILE A 158 14.15 12.46 -10.16
N PHE A 159 13.93 11.22 -10.57
CA PHE A 159 14.88 10.14 -10.46
C PHE A 159 15.63 9.97 -11.79
N THR A 160 16.94 10.08 -11.75
CA THR A 160 17.79 9.83 -12.92
C THR A 160 18.50 8.51 -12.74
N LEU A 161 18.13 7.54 -13.55
CA LEU A 161 18.70 6.20 -13.50
C LEU A 161 19.98 6.12 -14.35
N PRO A 162 20.95 5.28 -13.97
CA PRO A 162 22.19 5.11 -14.73
C PRO A 162 22.00 4.42 -16.08
N LYS A 163 20.87 3.73 -16.26
CA LYS A 163 20.47 3.04 -17.51
C LYS A 163 18.95 3.03 -17.64
N THR A 164 18.47 2.83 -18.84
CA THR A 164 17.04 2.58 -19.09
C THR A 164 16.62 1.27 -18.42
N ILE A 165 15.47 1.29 -17.75
CA ILE A 165 14.85 0.14 -17.11
C ILE A 165 13.41 -0.02 -17.59
N GLU A 166 12.86 -1.21 -17.41
CA GLU A 166 11.43 -1.48 -17.52
C GLU A 166 10.88 -1.77 -16.11
N PHE A 167 9.72 -1.25 -15.81
CA PHE A 167 9.04 -1.50 -14.55
C PHE A 167 7.52 -1.50 -14.76
N ASP A 168 6.82 -2.24 -13.95
CA ASP A 168 5.36 -2.39 -13.97
C ASP A 168 4.70 -2.05 -12.62
N CYS A 169 5.52 -1.87 -11.57
CA CYS A 169 5.06 -1.55 -10.24
C CYS A 169 5.86 -0.37 -9.65
N LEU A 170 5.13 0.57 -9.06
CA LEU A 170 5.69 1.66 -8.25
C LEU A 170 5.11 1.59 -6.84
N MET A 171 5.99 1.53 -5.84
CA MET A 171 5.62 1.62 -4.44
C MET A 171 6.03 2.97 -3.88
N ILE A 172 5.09 3.67 -3.26
CA ILE A 172 5.31 4.93 -2.56
C ILE A 172 4.87 4.73 -1.10
N GLU A 173 5.78 4.97 -0.17
CA GLU A 173 5.50 4.92 1.26
C GLU A 173 5.57 6.31 1.86
N GLU A 174 4.55 6.69 2.62
CA GLU A 174 4.53 7.91 3.42
C GLU A 174 4.96 7.60 4.87
N VAL A 175 5.36 8.62 5.59
CA VAL A 175 5.70 8.49 7.02
C VAL A 175 4.41 8.46 7.83
N ILE A 176 4.00 7.26 8.22
CA ILE A 176 2.71 6.99 8.88
C ILE A 176 2.50 7.86 10.13
N GLU A 177 3.55 8.05 10.96
CA GLU A 177 3.45 8.87 12.17
C GLU A 177 3.11 10.35 11.91
N LEU A 178 3.30 10.82 10.69
CA LEU A 178 2.95 12.17 10.27
C LEU A 178 1.60 12.27 9.56
N GLY A 179 0.92 11.15 9.37
CA GLY A 179 -0.34 11.04 8.68
C GLY A 179 -0.23 11.17 7.16
N HIS A 180 -1.33 10.84 6.49
CA HIS A 180 -1.44 10.93 5.03
C HIS A 180 -1.40 12.37 4.55
N ARG A 181 -0.44 12.70 3.71
CA ARG A 181 -0.16 14.06 3.24
C ARG A 181 -0.36 14.21 1.72
N THR A 182 -0.11 13.15 0.97
CA THR A 182 -0.14 13.20 -0.49
C THR A 182 -1.54 12.89 -1.01
N THR A 183 -2.29 13.92 -1.38
CA THR A 183 -3.68 13.78 -1.86
C THR A 183 -3.75 13.48 -3.36
N LYS A 184 -2.69 13.81 -4.12
CA LYS A 184 -2.64 13.58 -5.57
C LYS A 184 -1.20 13.42 -6.03
N TRP A 185 -0.96 12.49 -6.94
CA TRP A 185 0.33 12.28 -7.58
C TRP A 185 0.14 11.86 -9.04
N SER A 186 1.18 12.08 -9.84
CA SER A 186 1.32 11.58 -11.21
C SER A 186 2.71 11.05 -11.42
N VAL A 187 2.87 10.10 -12.31
CA VAL A 187 4.17 9.55 -12.71
C VAL A 187 4.32 9.81 -14.19
N GLU A 188 5.46 10.39 -14.53
CA GLU A 188 5.86 10.62 -15.91
C GLU A 188 7.25 10.02 -16.11
N TYR A 189 7.57 9.57 -17.30
CA TYR A 189 8.88 9.04 -17.61
C TYR A 189 9.44 9.61 -18.92
N THR A 190 10.74 9.57 -19.05
CA THR A 190 11.44 9.95 -20.27
C THR A 190 12.67 9.06 -20.48
N VAL A 191 13.00 8.78 -21.72
CA VAL A 191 14.22 8.05 -22.10
C VAL A 191 15.30 8.99 -22.67
N ASP A 192 14.95 10.20 -23.07
CA ASP A 192 15.83 11.19 -23.70
C ASP A 192 16.06 12.45 -22.84
N GLY A 193 15.39 12.54 -21.69
CA GLY A 193 15.45 13.69 -20.78
C GLY A 193 14.71 14.94 -21.29
N LYS A 194 13.96 14.84 -22.38
CA LYS A 194 13.27 15.98 -23.01
C LYS A 194 11.77 15.75 -23.18
N ASN A 195 11.39 14.59 -23.68
CA ASN A 195 10.02 14.24 -23.96
C ASN A 195 9.48 13.37 -22.80
N TRP A 196 8.54 13.90 -22.05
CA TRP A 196 7.90 13.22 -20.93
C TRP A 196 6.55 12.63 -21.34
N ILE A 197 6.25 11.43 -20.90
CA ILE A 197 5.05 10.66 -21.20
C ILE A 197 4.34 10.31 -19.89
#